data_1a74dc3b6c4b89a05aa90916a07bc53d
#
_entry.id   1a74dc3b6c4b89a05aa90916a07bc53d
#
_cell.length_a   1.000
_cell.length_b   1.000
_cell.length_c   1.000
_cell.angle_alpha   90.00
_cell.angle_beta   90.00
_cell.angle_gamma   90.00
#
_symmetry.space_group_name_H-M   'P 1'
#
loop_
_entity.id
_entity.type
_entity.pdbx_description
1 polymer ?
#
loop_
_entity_poly.entity_id
_entity_poly.type
_entity_poly.pdbx_seq_one_letter_code
_entity_poly.pdbx_strand_id
1 'polypeptide(L)'
;MAERQVNMELSNDLKNLPASGDETKIVQEVYQFIVIRLGDENFGIDINYIDNILRMQQITRVPKVPAYLKGVINLRGEVIPVMSLRIKMGLSDDEIGRDTRIIILKIGEEGNVGILVDEVREVIKLTDSQIESTVGDNVSPESRRFVSAVGQNGEQLISILDLTTINLDDN
;
A
#
# COMPACT_ATOMS: atom_id res chain seq x y z
N MET A 1 9.73 9.29 5.52
CA MET A 1 8.29 9.18 5.72
C MET A 1 7.60 10.43 5.24
N ALA A 2 6.53 10.30 4.47
CA ALA A 2 5.82 11.44 3.89
C ALA A 2 5.27 12.41 4.94
N GLU A 3 4.84 11.89 6.07
CA GLU A 3 4.29 12.70 7.14
C GLU A 3 5.28 13.76 7.66
N ARG A 4 6.57 13.48 7.65
CA ARG A 4 7.58 14.44 8.12
C ARG A 4 7.77 15.60 7.18
N GLN A 5 7.70 15.39 5.89
CA GLN A 5 7.81 16.47 4.91
C GLN A 5 6.62 17.40 4.96
N VAL A 6 5.42 16.83 5.07
CA VAL A 6 4.19 17.61 5.19
C VAL A 6 4.21 18.45 6.47
N ASN A 7 4.67 17.86 7.57
CA ASN A 7 4.76 18.57 8.84
C ASN A 7 5.74 19.73 8.79
N MET A 8 6.83 19.59 8.06
CA MET A 8 7.78 20.68 7.90
C MET A 8 7.18 21.86 7.13
N GLU A 9 6.44 21.59 6.09
CA GLU A 9 5.76 22.63 5.32
C GLU A 9 4.71 23.35 6.17
N LEU A 10 3.91 22.59 6.89
CA LEU A 10 2.90 23.15 7.77
C LEU A 10 3.53 23.96 8.92
N SER A 11 4.67 23.53 9.42
CA SER A 11 5.39 24.25 10.45
C SER A 11 5.91 25.59 9.96
N ASN A 12 6.34 25.65 8.72
CA ASN A 12 6.80 26.91 8.12
C ASN A 12 5.63 27.88 7.93
N ASP A 13 4.49 27.36 7.50
CA ASP A 13 3.29 28.18 7.36
C ASP A 13 2.83 28.73 8.72
N LEU A 14 2.93 27.91 9.76
CA LEU A 14 2.57 28.31 11.10
C LEU A 14 3.49 29.41 11.65
N LYS A 15 4.77 29.43 11.28
CA LYS A 15 5.71 30.45 11.68
C LYS A 15 5.40 31.80 11.07
N ASN A 16 4.73 31.83 9.96
CA ASN A 16 4.37 33.04 9.24
C ASN A 16 2.98 33.56 9.59
N LEU A 17 2.26 32.87 10.47
CA LEU A 17 0.95 33.32 10.92
C LEU A 17 1.09 34.43 11.97
N PRO A 18 0.17 35.43 11.93
CA PRO A 18 0.18 36.46 12.97
C PRO A 18 -0.09 35.82 14.32
N ALA A 19 0.64 36.27 15.33
CA ALA A 19 0.57 35.74 16.69
C ALA A 19 -0.71 36.20 17.42
N SER A 20 -1.87 35.93 16.84
CA SER A 20 -3.12 36.00 17.57
C SER A 20 -3.28 34.67 18.28
N GLY A 21 -3.08 34.67 19.58
CA GLY A 21 -2.90 33.49 20.38
C GLY A 21 -4.08 32.54 20.53
N ASP A 22 -5.03 32.59 19.66
CA ASP A 22 -6.20 31.74 19.75
C ASP A 22 -6.20 30.54 18.82
N GLU A 23 -5.16 30.44 18.04
CA GLU A 23 -5.26 29.42 17.00
C GLU A 23 -4.35 28.27 17.28
N THR A 24 -4.81 27.45 18.20
CA THR A 24 -4.43 26.07 18.23
C THR A 24 -4.94 25.42 16.94
N LYS A 25 -4.35 25.76 15.83
CA LYS A 25 -4.52 24.94 14.65
C LYS A 25 -3.77 23.66 14.91
N ILE A 26 -4.53 22.62 15.19
CA ILE A 26 -4.01 21.27 15.26
C ILE A 26 -3.50 20.95 13.86
N VAL A 27 -2.18 20.85 13.76
CA VAL A 27 -1.55 20.41 12.51
C VAL A 27 -1.84 18.91 12.38
N GLN A 28 -2.73 18.55 11.48
CA GLN A 28 -3.00 17.15 11.18
C GLN A 28 -1.98 16.66 10.18
N GLU A 29 -1.40 15.50 10.47
CA GLU A 29 -0.56 14.83 9.51
C GLU A 29 -1.40 14.33 8.34
N VAL A 30 -0.84 14.42 7.14
CA VAL A 30 -1.48 13.97 5.92
C VAL A 30 -0.68 12.81 5.35
N TYR A 31 -1.38 11.72 5.08
CA TYR A 31 -0.79 10.52 4.51
C TYR A 31 -1.32 10.33 3.10
N GLN A 32 -0.47 9.87 2.20
CA GLN A 32 -0.85 9.58 0.83
C GLN A 32 -0.80 8.08 0.57
N PHE A 33 -1.86 7.58 -0.04
CA PHE A 33 -1.98 6.17 -0.37
C PHE A 33 -2.36 5.99 -1.83
N ILE A 34 -1.83 4.95 -2.43
CA ILE A 34 -2.33 4.48 -3.71
C ILE A 34 -3.41 3.45 -3.41
N VAL A 35 -4.59 3.67 -3.96
CA VAL A 35 -5.70 2.74 -3.82
C VAL A 35 -5.61 1.68 -4.90
N ILE A 36 -5.60 0.44 -4.47
CA ILE A 36 -5.61 -0.72 -5.35
C ILE A 36 -6.86 -1.55 -5.09
N ARG A 37 -7.23 -2.35 -6.07
CA ARG A 37 -8.33 -3.30 -5.93
C ARG A 37 -7.80 -4.72 -5.97
N LEU A 38 -8.31 -5.53 -5.04
CA LEU A 38 -8.14 -6.98 -5.03
C LEU A 38 -9.52 -7.60 -4.85
N GLY A 39 -10.02 -8.27 -5.88
CA GLY A 39 -11.40 -8.76 -5.87
C GLY A 39 -12.37 -7.58 -5.74
N ASP A 40 -13.21 -7.63 -4.72
CA ASP A 40 -14.20 -6.58 -4.47
C ASP A 40 -13.76 -5.57 -3.42
N GLU A 41 -12.55 -5.71 -2.87
CA GLU A 41 -12.06 -4.84 -1.81
C GLU A 41 -11.04 -3.84 -2.33
N ASN A 42 -11.07 -2.63 -1.74
CA ASN A 42 -10.06 -1.61 -1.99
C ASN A 42 -9.06 -1.56 -0.84
N PHE A 43 -7.80 -1.52 -1.20
CA PHE A 43 -6.70 -1.43 -0.24
C PHE A 43 -5.87 -0.19 -0.53
N GLY A 44 -5.27 0.35 0.51
CA GLY A 44 -4.35 1.48 0.39
C GLY A 44 -2.93 1.05 0.66
N ILE A 45 -2.02 1.52 -0.17
CA ILE A 45 -0.59 1.31 0.02
C ILE A 45 0.06 2.69 0.18
N ASP A 46 0.81 2.87 1.26
CA ASP A 46 1.55 4.10 1.49
C ASP A 46 2.51 4.35 0.33
N ILE A 47 2.41 5.50 -0.31
CA ILE A 47 3.19 5.82 -1.51
C ILE A 47 4.70 5.83 -1.24
N ASN A 48 5.12 6.02 0.00
CA ASN A 48 6.55 6.04 0.33
C ASN A 48 7.23 4.70 0.14
N TYR A 49 6.46 3.62 0.13
CA TYR A 49 7.00 2.27 -0.07
C TYR A 49 6.93 1.82 -1.52
N ILE A 50 6.36 2.64 -2.40
CA ILE A 50 6.22 2.28 -3.81
C ILE A 50 7.40 2.82 -4.60
N ASP A 51 8.12 1.91 -5.24
CA ASP A 51 9.22 2.26 -6.14
C ASP A 51 8.69 2.49 -7.57
N ASN A 52 7.82 1.61 -8.03
CA ASN A 52 7.34 1.66 -9.41
C ASN A 52 6.03 0.92 -9.56
N ILE A 53 5.27 1.27 -10.58
CA ILE A 53 4.04 0.56 -10.97
C ILE A 53 4.21 0.14 -12.42
N LEU A 54 4.14 -1.16 -12.67
CA LEU A 54 4.41 -1.72 -13.98
C LEU A 54 3.16 -2.38 -14.56
N ARG A 55 3.05 -2.30 -15.88
CA ARG A 55 2.12 -3.17 -16.59
C ARG A 55 2.59 -4.61 -16.49
N MET A 56 1.69 -5.53 -16.73
CA MET A 56 2.05 -6.94 -16.75
C MET A 56 3.16 -7.20 -17.76
N GLN A 57 4.11 -7.99 -17.36
CA GLN A 57 5.19 -8.47 -18.19
C GLN A 57 5.43 -9.92 -17.86
N GLN A 58 6.30 -10.56 -18.63
CA GLN A 58 6.57 -11.97 -18.44
C GLN A 58 7.22 -12.22 -17.09
N ILE A 59 6.63 -13.13 -16.32
CA ILE A 59 7.15 -13.58 -15.03
C ILE A 59 7.79 -14.95 -15.24
N THR A 60 9.06 -15.06 -14.88
CA THR A 60 9.79 -16.32 -14.97
C THR A 60 9.52 -17.14 -13.71
N ARG A 61 8.95 -18.30 -13.86
CA ARG A 61 8.63 -19.18 -12.73
C ARG A 61 9.89 -19.73 -12.10
N VAL A 62 9.85 -19.84 -10.76
CA VAL A 62 10.93 -20.44 -9.97
C VAL A 62 10.38 -21.73 -9.38
N PRO A 63 11.10 -22.87 -9.49
CA PRO A 63 10.62 -24.13 -8.92
C PRO A 63 10.73 -24.15 -7.40
N LYS A 64 9.87 -24.94 -6.78
CA LYS A 64 9.89 -25.24 -5.33
C LYS A 64 9.78 -23.99 -4.43
N VAL A 65 8.93 -23.04 -4.83
CA VAL A 65 8.62 -21.87 -4.01
C VAL A 65 7.18 -21.94 -3.51
N PRO A 66 6.82 -21.18 -2.47
CA PRO A 66 5.43 -21.12 -2.03
C PRO A 66 4.48 -20.69 -3.16
N ALA A 67 3.22 -21.10 -3.06
CA ALA A 67 2.23 -20.82 -4.10
C ALA A 67 2.03 -19.33 -4.37
N TYR A 68 2.19 -18.49 -3.35
CA TYR A 68 2.03 -17.05 -3.51
C TYR A 68 3.16 -16.40 -4.33
N LEU A 69 4.33 -17.04 -4.42
CA LEU A 69 5.43 -16.51 -5.22
C LEU A 69 5.27 -16.96 -6.67
N LYS A 70 4.88 -16.03 -7.53
CA LYS A 70 4.61 -16.31 -8.94
C LYS A 70 5.87 -16.52 -9.76
N GLY A 71 6.98 -15.93 -9.33
CA GLY A 71 8.25 -16.02 -10.01
C GLY A 71 9.04 -14.74 -9.89
N VAL A 72 9.86 -14.44 -10.88
CA VAL A 72 10.70 -13.26 -10.89
C VAL A 72 10.55 -12.51 -12.20
N ILE A 73 10.79 -11.20 -12.14
CA ILE A 73 10.93 -10.35 -13.33
C ILE A 73 12.31 -9.72 -13.31
N ASN A 74 12.77 -9.30 -14.48
CA ASN A 74 13.99 -8.51 -14.61
C ASN A 74 13.58 -7.07 -14.89
N LEU A 75 13.98 -6.17 -14.01
CA LEU A 75 13.71 -4.75 -14.16
C LEU A 75 15.05 -4.02 -14.10
N ARG A 76 15.49 -3.52 -15.25
CA ARG A 76 16.75 -2.76 -15.38
C ARG A 76 17.97 -3.51 -14.82
N GLY A 77 18.04 -4.81 -15.07
CA GLY A 77 19.13 -5.64 -14.60
C GLY A 77 18.97 -6.17 -13.18
N GLU A 78 17.94 -5.76 -12.46
CA GLU A 78 17.62 -6.27 -11.13
C GLU A 78 16.58 -7.37 -11.22
N VAL A 79 16.82 -8.49 -10.56
CA VAL A 79 15.88 -9.60 -10.48
C VAL A 79 14.97 -9.35 -9.28
N ILE A 80 13.67 -9.22 -9.54
CA ILE A 80 12.69 -8.87 -8.52
C ILE A 80 11.67 -10.00 -8.39
N PRO A 81 11.51 -10.58 -7.19
CA PRO A 81 10.45 -11.57 -6.96
C PRO A 81 9.07 -10.91 -7.04
N VAL A 82 8.12 -11.62 -7.62
CA VAL A 82 6.73 -11.16 -7.77
C VAL A 82 5.80 -12.10 -7.05
N MET A 83 5.06 -11.56 -6.08
CA MET A 83 4.12 -12.37 -5.32
C MET A 83 2.67 -12.03 -5.68
N SER A 84 1.81 -13.03 -5.57
CA SER A 84 0.38 -12.84 -5.62
C SER A 84 -0.12 -12.43 -4.23
N LEU A 85 -0.56 -11.22 -4.12
CA LEU A 85 -1.14 -10.74 -2.87
C LEU A 85 -2.45 -11.46 -2.59
N ARG A 86 -3.21 -11.80 -3.63
CA ARG A 86 -4.44 -12.60 -3.48
C ARG A 86 -4.16 -13.94 -2.80
N ILE A 87 -3.21 -14.70 -3.32
CA ILE A 87 -2.88 -16.01 -2.75
C ILE A 87 -2.32 -15.86 -1.34
N LYS A 88 -1.46 -14.86 -1.13
CA LYS A 88 -0.89 -14.59 0.20
C LYS A 88 -1.99 -14.34 1.23
N MET A 89 -3.06 -13.66 0.85
CA MET A 89 -4.17 -13.32 1.73
C MET A 89 -5.26 -14.41 1.78
N GLY A 90 -5.06 -15.54 1.11
CA GLY A 90 -6.02 -16.63 1.10
C GLY A 90 -7.19 -16.43 0.15
N LEU A 91 -7.07 -15.50 -0.79
CA LEU A 91 -8.08 -15.28 -1.82
C LEU A 91 -7.83 -16.19 -3.03
N SER A 92 -8.77 -16.18 -3.98
CA SER A 92 -8.59 -16.94 -5.23
C SER A 92 -7.42 -16.37 -6.04
N ASP A 93 -6.84 -17.22 -6.90
CA ASP A 93 -5.70 -16.85 -7.74
C ASP A 93 -6.01 -15.65 -8.63
N ASP A 94 -4.95 -15.01 -9.09
CA ASP A 94 -5.05 -13.84 -9.95
C ASP A 94 -5.62 -14.19 -11.31
N GLU A 95 -6.54 -13.36 -11.78
CA GLU A 95 -6.99 -13.38 -13.16
C GLU A 95 -6.31 -12.22 -13.88
N ILE A 96 -5.33 -12.54 -14.71
CA ILE A 96 -4.56 -11.53 -15.40
C ILE A 96 -5.40 -10.89 -16.49
N GLY A 97 -5.63 -9.60 -16.38
CA GLY A 97 -6.41 -8.83 -17.33
C GLY A 97 -5.73 -7.53 -17.71
N ARG A 98 -6.48 -6.70 -18.41
CA ARG A 98 -6.00 -5.40 -18.89
C ARG A 98 -5.55 -4.49 -17.76
N ASP A 99 -6.24 -4.52 -16.63
CA ASP A 99 -6.01 -3.62 -15.52
C ASP A 99 -5.00 -4.14 -14.49
N THR A 100 -4.59 -5.39 -14.64
CA THR A 100 -3.60 -6.00 -13.73
C THR A 100 -2.27 -5.24 -13.79
N ARG A 101 -1.70 -5.01 -12.62
CA ARG A 101 -0.42 -4.29 -12.50
C ARG A 101 0.49 -5.01 -11.54
N ILE A 102 1.78 -4.75 -11.70
CA ILE A 102 2.81 -5.16 -10.73
C ILE A 102 3.28 -3.91 -10.03
N ILE A 103 3.13 -3.87 -8.71
CA ILE A 103 3.64 -2.76 -7.91
C ILE A 103 4.95 -3.20 -7.28
N ILE A 104 6.00 -2.45 -7.55
CA ILE A 104 7.31 -2.71 -6.95
C ILE A 104 7.38 -1.95 -5.64
N LEU A 105 7.57 -2.70 -4.55
CA LEU A 105 7.64 -2.16 -3.20
C LEU A 105 9.07 -2.21 -2.68
N LYS A 106 9.45 -1.16 -1.97
CA LYS A 106 10.68 -1.12 -1.19
C LYS A 106 10.36 -1.58 0.22
N ILE A 107 10.63 -2.82 0.54
CA ILE A 107 10.33 -3.37 1.85
C ILE A 107 11.62 -3.74 2.56
N GLY A 108 12.00 -2.92 3.54
CA GLY A 108 13.18 -3.14 4.35
C GLY A 108 14.48 -3.06 3.58
N GLU A 109 15.51 -3.68 4.14
CA GLU A 109 16.87 -3.68 3.57
C GLU A 109 17.10 -4.79 2.56
N GLU A 110 16.15 -5.70 2.43
CA GLU A 110 16.30 -6.90 1.60
C GLU A 110 16.08 -6.67 0.11
N GLY A 111 15.72 -5.45 -0.27
CA GLY A 111 15.50 -5.10 -1.66
C GLY A 111 14.04 -4.97 -2.02
N ASN A 112 13.76 -4.98 -3.32
CA ASN A 112 12.44 -4.76 -3.86
C ASN A 112 11.67 -6.06 -4.00
N VAL A 113 10.35 -5.97 -3.83
CA VAL A 113 9.44 -7.05 -4.11
C VAL A 113 8.29 -6.51 -4.97
N GLY A 114 7.84 -7.30 -5.93
CA GLY A 114 6.68 -6.97 -6.74
C GLY A 114 5.43 -7.65 -6.19
N ILE A 115 4.31 -6.95 -6.22
CA ILE A 115 3.02 -7.53 -5.90
C ILE A 115 2.07 -7.38 -7.08
N LEU A 116 1.28 -8.43 -7.33
CA LEU A 116 0.21 -8.38 -8.33
C LEU A 116 -1.03 -7.77 -7.71
N VAL A 117 -1.62 -6.81 -8.41
CA VAL A 117 -2.90 -6.21 -8.00
C VAL A 117 -3.85 -6.21 -9.20
N ASP A 118 -5.14 -6.30 -8.92
CA ASP A 118 -6.16 -6.38 -9.98
C ASP A 118 -6.26 -5.07 -10.74
N GLU A 119 -6.11 -3.96 -10.03
CA GLU A 119 -6.24 -2.63 -10.61
C GLU A 119 -5.59 -1.61 -9.68
N VAL A 120 -4.96 -0.60 -10.25
CA VAL A 120 -4.54 0.61 -9.53
C VAL A 120 -5.56 1.69 -9.84
N ARG A 121 -6.20 2.25 -8.81
CA ARG A 121 -7.33 3.15 -9.00
C ARG A 121 -6.93 4.62 -8.92
N GLU A 122 -6.45 5.06 -7.76
CA GLU A 122 -6.19 6.48 -7.55
C GLU A 122 -5.22 6.70 -6.40
N VAL A 123 -4.72 7.91 -6.29
CA VAL A 123 -3.96 8.36 -5.12
C VAL A 123 -4.89 9.21 -4.27
N ILE A 124 -4.95 8.91 -2.98
CA ILE A 124 -5.77 9.65 -2.03
C ILE A 124 -4.90 10.22 -0.92
N LYS A 125 -5.42 11.26 -0.28
CA LYS A 125 -4.82 11.87 0.90
C LYS A 125 -5.77 11.71 2.07
N LEU A 126 -5.26 11.20 3.18
CA LEU A 126 -6.02 11.02 4.40
C LEU A 126 -5.32 11.72 5.55
N THR A 127 -6.10 12.34 6.42
CA THR A 127 -5.59 12.90 7.68
C THR A 127 -5.75 11.87 8.80
N ASP A 128 -5.13 12.12 9.94
CA ASP A 128 -5.24 11.24 11.11
C ASP A 128 -6.69 10.93 11.50
N SER A 129 -7.56 11.94 11.39
CA SER A 129 -8.97 11.77 11.75
C SER A 129 -9.73 10.83 10.82
N GLN A 130 -9.20 10.58 9.64
CA GLN A 130 -9.81 9.70 8.64
C GLN A 130 -9.27 8.27 8.70
N ILE A 131 -8.32 8.01 9.59
CA ILE A 131 -7.68 6.70 9.71
C ILE A 131 -7.94 6.13 11.08
N GLU A 132 -8.52 4.94 11.12
CA GLU A 132 -8.75 4.20 12.37
C GLU A 132 -7.82 3.00 12.42
N SER A 133 -7.05 2.91 13.51
CA SER A 133 -6.12 1.80 13.72
C SER A 133 -6.83 0.51 14.11
N THR A 134 -8.06 0.60 14.60
CA THR A 134 -8.84 -0.58 14.97
C THR A 134 -9.50 -1.15 13.73
N VAL A 135 -9.15 -2.38 13.41
CA VAL A 135 -9.73 -3.11 12.29
C VAL A 135 -11.02 -3.76 12.76
N GLY A 136 -12.14 -3.24 12.26
CA GLY A 136 -13.46 -3.74 12.62
C GLY A 136 -14.00 -4.79 11.66
N ASP A 137 -15.31 -5.00 11.72
CA ASP A 137 -15.99 -6.02 10.93
C ASP A 137 -16.06 -5.71 9.43
N ASN A 138 -15.62 -4.52 9.05
CA ASN A 138 -15.60 -4.09 7.64
C ASN A 138 -14.49 -4.76 6.81
N VAL A 139 -13.58 -5.45 7.48
CA VAL A 139 -12.47 -6.15 6.82
C VAL A 139 -12.74 -7.65 6.94
N SER A 140 -12.62 -8.36 5.83
CA SER A 140 -12.83 -9.79 5.81
C SER A 140 -11.83 -10.50 6.75
N PRO A 141 -12.22 -11.61 7.39
CA PRO A 141 -11.31 -12.33 8.29
C PRO A 141 -10.00 -12.74 7.62
N GLU A 142 -10.05 -13.08 6.34
CA GLU A 142 -8.88 -13.51 5.57
C GLU A 142 -7.87 -12.37 5.37
N SER A 143 -8.39 -11.15 5.21
CA SER A 143 -7.55 -9.98 4.95
C SER A 143 -7.06 -9.31 6.23
N ARG A 144 -7.68 -9.61 7.37
CA ARG A 144 -7.49 -8.84 8.61
C ARG A 144 -6.05 -8.78 9.09
N ARG A 145 -5.30 -9.87 8.97
CA ARG A 145 -3.90 -9.91 9.41
C ARG A 145 -2.98 -9.04 8.55
N PHE A 146 -3.42 -8.68 7.35
CA PHE A 146 -2.62 -7.88 6.40
C PHE A 146 -2.99 -6.40 6.43
N VAL A 147 -3.92 -6.02 7.29
CA VAL A 147 -4.44 -4.66 7.37
C VAL A 147 -4.03 -4.02 8.68
N SER A 148 -3.39 -2.86 8.62
CA SER A 148 -2.96 -2.13 9.81
C SER A 148 -4.00 -1.14 10.30
N ALA A 149 -4.84 -0.64 9.40
CA ALA A 149 -5.80 0.42 9.70
C ALA A 149 -6.87 0.46 8.62
N VAL A 150 -7.93 1.21 8.87
CA VAL A 150 -8.97 1.47 7.89
C VAL A 150 -9.07 2.98 7.69
N GLY A 151 -8.95 3.41 6.44
CA GLY A 151 -9.11 4.80 6.05
C GLY A 151 -10.51 5.05 5.50
N GLN A 152 -11.05 6.22 5.79
CA GLN A 152 -12.32 6.64 5.24
C GLN A 152 -12.13 7.84 4.32
N ASN A 153 -12.42 7.64 3.04
CA ASN A 153 -12.35 8.68 2.03
C ASN A 153 -13.77 8.94 1.51
N GLY A 154 -14.43 9.93 2.11
CA GLY A 154 -15.85 10.14 1.85
C GLY A 154 -16.67 8.96 2.34
N GLU A 155 -17.43 8.34 1.46
CA GLU A 155 -18.22 7.14 1.77
C GLU A 155 -17.44 5.84 1.59
N GLN A 156 -16.25 5.93 1.01
CA GLN A 156 -15.44 4.77 0.69
C GLN A 156 -14.54 4.38 1.85
N LEU A 157 -14.57 3.11 2.23
CA LEU A 157 -13.65 2.54 3.21
C LEU A 157 -12.50 1.85 2.48
N ILE A 158 -11.30 2.12 2.94
CA ILE A 158 -10.07 1.60 2.35
C ILE A 158 -9.27 0.91 3.43
N SER A 159 -8.96 -0.35 3.22
CA SER A 159 -8.13 -1.12 4.15
C SER A 159 -6.66 -0.85 3.85
N ILE A 160 -5.95 -0.28 4.82
CA ILE A 160 -4.54 0.08 4.64
C ILE A 160 -3.68 -1.15 4.91
N LEU A 161 -2.91 -1.54 3.91
CA LEU A 161 -2.05 -2.71 3.98
C LEU A 161 -0.89 -2.48 4.95
N ASP A 162 -0.66 -3.47 5.78
CA ASP A 162 0.52 -3.54 6.63
C ASP A 162 1.64 -4.22 5.84
N LEU A 163 2.55 -3.43 5.32
CA LEU A 163 3.61 -3.94 4.45
C LEU A 163 4.62 -4.81 5.19
N THR A 164 4.65 -4.75 6.52
CA THR A 164 5.52 -5.64 7.31
C THR A 164 5.06 -7.09 7.25
N THR A 165 3.79 -7.33 6.89
CA THR A 165 3.24 -8.68 6.73
C THR A 165 3.46 -9.24 5.33
N ILE A 166 3.88 -8.39 4.39
CA ILE A 166 4.14 -8.77 3.00
C ILE A 166 5.62 -9.07 2.84
N ASN A 167 6.00 -10.29 3.19
CA ASN A 167 7.39 -10.71 3.06
C ASN A 167 7.45 -12.10 2.41
N LEU A 168 8.64 -12.45 1.96
CA LEU A 168 8.87 -13.71 1.25
C LEU A 168 9.14 -14.88 2.19
N ASP A 169 9.39 -14.60 3.45
CA ASP A 169 9.82 -15.61 4.43
C ASP A 169 8.66 -16.19 5.23
N ASP A 170 7.47 -15.68 5.04
CA ASP A 170 6.31 -16.10 5.78
C ASP A 170 5.72 -17.36 5.13
N ASN A 171 5.71 -18.41 5.90
CA ASN A 171 5.13 -19.69 5.51
C ASN A 171 3.63 -19.75 5.83
#